data_f8a2a4d1f7e5fe5a7ac916e1d233454c
#
_entry.id   f8a2a4d1f7e5fe5a7ac916e1d233454c
#
_cell.length_a   1.000
_cell.length_b   1.000
_cell.length_c   1.000
_cell.angle_alpha   90.00
_cell.angle_beta   90.00
_cell.angle_gamma   90.00
#
_symmetry.space_group_name_H-M   'P 1'
#
loop_
_entity.id
_entity.type
_entity.pdbx_description
1 polymer ?
#
loop_
_entity_poly.entity_id
_entity_poly.type
_entity_poly.pdbx_seq_one_letter_code
_entity_poly.pdbx_strand_id
1 'polypeptide(L)'
;QISDLDDNTQKSAFHVLANIPKRLISQSIILQPKLPIVPPASPKVLKNLREAGILAMPIAQNTNAIYVNASYAGQNFDDKKIMLLEPIAEQLVWLNLARTKVTDNGIASLTKYGLLTRLHLENTVITDKSSIHLSKLSNLEYLNLYGTRISDESLPNLQKLGKLNKLFLWQTKVTPQGAESLKKYFVDSQIYNALIAQKKD
;
A
#
# COMPACT_ATOMS: atom_id res chain seq x y z
N GLN A 1 20.07 -18.68 15.01
CA GLN A 1 21.01 -17.80 15.78
C GLN A 1 20.63 -17.67 17.27
N ILE A 2 19.91 -18.65 17.82
CA ILE A 2 19.65 -18.77 19.29
C ILE A 2 20.58 -19.81 19.92
N SER A 3 21.33 -20.56 19.08
CA SER A 3 22.24 -21.62 19.55
C SER A 3 23.56 -21.13 20.19
N ASP A 4 23.87 -19.84 20.09
CA ASP A 4 25.14 -19.27 20.54
C ASP A 4 25.05 -18.50 21.89
N LEU A 5 23.88 -18.57 22.54
CA LEU A 5 23.68 -17.99 23.85
C LEU A 5 23.98 -19.03 24.95
N ASP A 6 24.62 -18.59 26.05
CA ASP A 6 24.87 -19.48 27.19
C ASP A 6 23.55 -20.01 27.81
N ASP A 7 23.68 -21.14 28.54
CA ASP A 7 22.54 -21.91 29.04
C ASP A 7 21.64 -21.08 30.02
N ASN A 8 22.20 -20.08 30.68
CA ASN A 8 21.49 -19.20 31.61
C ASN A 8 20.68 -18.13 30.82
N THR A 9 21.23 -17.60 29.75
CA THR A 9 20.58 -16.63 28.87
C THR A 9 19.44 -17.29 28.09
N GLN A 10 19.63 -18.53 27.63
CA GLN A 10 18.56 -19.33 26.98
C GLN A 10 17.41 -19.60 27.93
N LYS A 11 17.69 -20.06 29.19
CA LYS A 11 16.66 -20.29 30.21
C LYS A 11 15.89 -19.01 30.58
N SER A 12 16.58 -17.87 30.67
CA SER A 12 15.95 -16.58 30.94
C SER A 12 15.04 -16.13 29.76
N ALA A 13 15.48 -16.33 28.52
CA ALA A 13 14.67 -16.02 27.34
C ALA A 13 13.41 -16.90 27.25
N PHE A 14 13.54 -18.21 27.56
CA PHE A 14 12.39 -19.11 27.60
C PHE A 14 11.42 -18.76 28.72
N HIS A 15 11.93 -18.33 29.89
CA HIS A 15 11.09 -17.92 31.03
C HIS A 15 10.29 -16.64 30.74
N VAL A 16 10.89 -15.67 30.03
CA VAL A 16 10.21 -14.45 29.57
C VAL A 16 9.14 -14.79 28.54
N LEU A 17 9.42 -15.68 27.58
CA LEU A 17 8.45 -16.11 26.57
C LEU A 17 7.29 -16.92 27.14
N ALA A 18 7.54 -17.76 28.14
CA ALA A 18 6.52 -18.55 28.82
C ALA A 18 5.54 -17.70 29.66
N ASN A 19 5.96 -16.50 30.11
CA ASN A 19 5.16 -15.60 30.94
C ASN A 19 4.45 -14.50 30.12
N ILE A 20 4.53 -14.51 28.78
CA ILE A 20 3.74 -13.60 27.97
C ILE A 20 2.24 -13.99 28.13
N PRO A 21 1.39 -13.08 28.63
CA PRO A 21 -0.04 -13.38 28.77
C PRO A 21 -0.62 -13.87 27.45
N LYS A 22 -1.32 -15.01 27.45
CA LYS A 22 -1.99 -15.58 26.26
C LYS A 22 -2.86 -14.54 25.53
N ARG A 23 -3.37 -13.54 26.27
CA ARG A 23 -4.14 -12.43 25.72
C ARG A 23 -3.32 -11.51 24.78
N LEU A 24 -2.02 -11.32 25.05
CA LEU A 24 -1.13 -10.54 24.16
C LEU A 24 -0.73 -11.33 22.92
N ILE A 25 -0.56 -12.65 23.06
CA ILE A 25 -0.26 -13.53 21.91
C ILE A 25 -1.48 -13.58 20.97
N SER A 26 -2.69 -13.70 21.49
CA SER A 26 -3.92 -13.71 20.70
C SER A 26 -4.17 -12.37 19.98
N GLN A 27 -3.86 -11.24 20.62
CA GLN A 27 -4.00 -9.91 19.99
C GLN A 27 -2.96 -9.67 18.88
N SER A 28 -1.74 -10.16 19.01
CA SER A 28 -0.72 -10.03 17.94
C SER A 28 -1.00 -10.95 16.74
N ILE A 29 -1.70 -12.06 16.94
CA ILE A 29 -2.13 -12.96 15.85
C ILE A 29 -3.34 -12.36 15.07
N ILE A 30 -4.18 -11.55 15.73
CA ILE A 30 -5.37 -10.95 15.11
C ILE A 30 -5.00 -9.75 14.19
N LEU A 31 -3.83 -9.16 14.34
CA LEU A 31 -3.40 -7.96 13.60
C LEU A 31 -2.65 -8.25 12.29
N GLN A 32 -2.46 -9.51 11.90
CA GLN A 32 -1.95 -9.78 10.56
C GLN A 32 -3.07 -9.59 9.52
N PRO A 33 -2.90 -8.70 8.54
CA PRO A 33 -3.88 -8.58 7.46
C PRO A 33 -4.05 -9.96 6.83
N LYS A 34 -5.30 -10.43 6.73
CA LYS A 34 -5.61 -11.72 6.10
C LYS A 34 -5.26 -11.61 4.62
N LEU A 35 -4.06 -12.07 4.27
CA LEU A 35 -3.60 -12.05 2.88
C LEU A 35 -4.45 -13.01 2.04
N PRO A 36 -4.75 -12.66 0.78
CA PRO A 36 -5.49 -13.53 -0.11
C PRO A 36 -4.70 -14.80 -0.41
N ILE A 37 -5.40 -15.93 -0.53
CA ILE A 37 -4.83 -17.18 -1.03
C ILE A 37 -4.87 -17.12 -2.55
N VAL A 38 -3.70 -17.02 -3.18
CA VAL A 38 -3.54 -16.88 -4.63
C VAL A 38 -2.53 -17.91 -5.16
N PRO A 39 -2.63 -18.32 -6.44
CA PRO A 39 -1.65 -19.22 -7.04
C PRO A 39 -0.27 -18.55 -7.14
N PRO A 40 0.82 -19.32 -7.22
CA PRO A 40 2.16 -18.76 -7.38
C PRO A 40 2.30 -18.08 -8.75
N ALA A 41 3.02 -16.95 -8.78
CA ALA A 41 3.39 -16.30 -10.02
C ALA A 41 4.45 -17.13 -10.78
N SER A 42 4.40 -17.09 -12.12
CA SER A 42 5.40 -17.76 -12.95
C SER A 42 6.81 -17.19 -12.69
N PRO A 43 7.84 -18.04 -12.44
CA PRO A 43 9.22 -17.58 -12.28
C PRO A 43 9.74 -16.79 -13.48
N LYS A 44 9.28 -17.13 -14.70
CA LYS A 44 9.63 -16.40 -15.94
C LYS A 44 9.09 -14.96 -15.89
N VAL A 45 7.86 -14.76 -15.41
CA VAL A 45 7.25 -13.42 -15.27
C VAL A 45 8.04 -12.60 -14.26
N LEU A 46 8.35 -13.16 -13.08
CA LEU A 46 9.13 -12.47 -12.06
C LEU A 46 10.54 -12.09 -12.56
N LYS A 47 11.16 -12.95 -13.38
CA LYS A 47 12.44 -12.66 -14.02
C LYS A 47 12.31 -11.48 -15.00
N ASN A 48 11.30 -11.49 -15.87
CA ASN A 48 11.07 -10.41 -16.85
C ASN A 48 10.84 -9.06 -16.16
N LEU A 49 10.07 -9.03 -15.05
CA LEU A 49 9.86 -7.82 -14.26
C LEU A 49 11.19 -7.27 -13.70
N ARG A 50 12.03 -8.16 -13.17
CA ARG A 50 13.36 -7.79 -12.64
C ARG A 50 14.26 -7.21 -13.74
N GLU A 51 14.28 -7.82 -14.93
CA GLU A 51 15.04 -7.33 -16.09
C GLU A 51 14.54 -5.96 -16.57
N ALA A 52 13.25 -5.67 -16.38
CA ALA A 52 12.66 -4.35 -16.62
C ALA A 52 12.92 -3.32 -15.49
N GLY A 53 13.72 -3.67 -14.46
CA GLY A 53 14.01 -2.82 -13.31
C GLY A 53 12.87 -2.72 -12.29
N ILE A 54 11.93 -3.67 -12.32
CA ILE A 54 10.76 -3.71 -11.44
C ILE A 54 11.00 -4.80 -10.38
N LEU A 55 11.04 -4.40 -9.10
CA LEU A 55 11.13 -5.35 -8.01
C LEU A 55 9.76 -5.97 -7.74
N ALA A 56 9.65 -7.29 -7.88
CA ALA A 56 8.47 -8.06 -7.52
C ALA A 56 8.87 -9.19 -6.57
N MET A 57 8.23 -9.25 -5.40
CA MET A 57 8.54 -10.23 -4.35
C MET A 57 7.28 -10.62 -3.57
N PRO A 58 7.23 -11.82 -2.97
CA PRO A 58 6.18 -12.18 -2.02
C PRO A 58 6.18 -11.21 -0.82
N ILE A 59 4.99 -10.91 -0.30
CA ILE A 59 4.82 -10.02 0.88
C ILE A 59 5.37 -10.68 2.14
N ALA A 60 5.26 -12.02 2.24
CA ALA A 60 5.77 -12.84 3.34
C ALA A 60 6.16 -14.24 2.83
N GLN A 61 6.89 -15.01 3.66
CA GLN A 61 7.41 -16.33 3.27
C GLN A 61 6.32 -17.37 2.95
N ASN A 62 5.15 -17.24 3.56
CA ASN A 62 4.06 -18.23 3.46
C ASN A 62 2.91 -17.79 2.55
N THR A 63 3.15 -16.86 1.63
CA THR A 63 2.13 -16.35 0.71
C THR A 63 2.66 -16.18 -0.70
N ASN A 64 1.77 -16.33 -1.68
CA ASN A 64 2.02 -15.98 -3.08
C ASN A 64 1.54 -14.56 -3.42
N ALA A 65 1.00 -13.83 -2.44
CA ALA A 65 0.63 -12.42 -2.61
C ALA A 65 1.88 -11.57 -2.85
N ILE A 66 1.86 -10.72 -3.87
CA ILE A 66 3.05 -10.00 -4.37
C ILE A 66 3.00 -8.51 -4.00
N TYR A 67 4.14 -8.02 -3.55
CA TYR A 67 4.52 -6.61 -3.54
C TYR A 67 5.32 -6.28 -4.79
N VAL A 68 4.91 -5.26 -5.52
CA VAL A 68 5.67 -4.67 -6.63
C VAL A 68 6.17 -3.30 -6.25
N ASN A 69 7.47 -3.07 -6.47
CA ASN A 69 8.09 -1.77 -6.32
C ASN A 69 8.73 -1.32 -7.65
N ALA A 70 8.07 -0.37 -8.32
CA ALA A 70 8.55 0.26 -9.54
C ALA A 70 9.27 1.59 -9.28
N SER A 71 9.32 2.09 -8.03
CA SER A 71 9.95 3.37 -7.70
C SER A 71 11.45 3.40 -7.99
N TYR A 72 12.11 2.23 -7.98
CA TYR A 72 13.52 2.12 -8.36
C TYR A 72 13.76 2.38 -9.86
N ALA A 73 12.80 2.06 -10.72
CA ALA A 73 12.86 2.42 -12.13
C ALA A 73 12.61 3.93 -12.35
N GLY A 74 12.00 4.61 -11.37
CA GLY A 74 11.78 6.05 -11.35
C GLY A 74 11.13 6.55 -12.63
N GLN A 75 11.74 7.57 -13.25
CA GLN A 75 11.25 8.19 -14.48
C GLN A 75 11.27 7.26 -15.71
N ASN A 76 11.87 6.08 -15.61
CA ASN A 76 11.82 5.06 -16.66
C ASN A 76 10.57 4.17 -16.58
N PHE A 77 9.74 4.32 -15.53
CA PHE A 77 8.46 3.62 -15.40
C PHE A 77 7.31 4.57 -15.76
N ASP A 78 6.58 4.24 -16.80
CA ASP A 78 5.45 4.99 -17.35
C ASP A 78 4.18 4.13 -17.43
N ASP A 79 3.10 4.70 -17.99
CA ASP A 79 1.80 4.02 -18.15
C ASP A 79 1.89 2.73 -18.96
N LYS A 80 2.79 2.67 -19.97
CA LYS A 80 2.98 1.46 -20.79
C LYS A 80 3.55 0.30 -20.00
N LYS A 81 4.43 0.59 -19.05
CA LYS A 81 5.06 -0.45 -18.20
C LYS A 81 4.11 -1.05 -17.17
N ILE A 82 2.98 -0.41 -16.86
CA ILE A 82 1.93 -1.02 -16.02
C ILE A 82 1.42 -2.32 -16.65
N MET A 83 1.38 -2.44 -17.97
CA MET A 83 0.96 -3.67 -18.65
C MET A 83 1.86 -4.86 -18.35
N LEU A 84 3.13 -4.63 -17.99
CA LEU A 84 4.04 -5.71 -17.58
C LEU A 84 3.58 -6.42 -16.29
N LEU A 85 2.69 -5.79 -15.51
CA LEU A 85 2.13 -6.34 -14.28
C LEU A 85 0.90 -7.24 -14.53
N GLU A 86 0.34 -7.25 -15.75
CA GLU A 86 -0.87 -8.05 -16.06
C GLU A 86 -0.74 -9.53 -15.71
N PRO A 87 0.40 -10.21 -16.02
CA PRO A 87 0.53 -11.63 -15.72
C PRO A 87 0.54 -11.98 -14.23
N ILE A 88 0.63 -10.98 -13.34
CA ILE A 88 0.57 -11.13 -11.89
C ILE A 88 -0.63 -10.41 -11.26
N ALA A 89 -1.65 -10.09 -12.05
CA ALA A 89 -2.80 -9.33 -11.58
C ALA A 89 -3.53 -9.99 -10.40
N GLU A 90 -3.61 -11.33 -10.38
CA GLU A 90 -4.23 -12.11 -9.31
C GLU A 90 -3.38 -12.20 -8.03
N GLN A 91 -2.08 -11.90 -8.12
CA GLN A 91 -1.16 -11.94 -6.99
C GLN A 91 -0.83 -10.55 -6.45
N LEU A 92 -1.10 -9.48 -7.22
CA LEU A 92 -0.68 -8.13 -6.89
C LEU A 92 -1.54 -7.51 -5.79
N VAL A 93 -0.96 -7.37 -4.61
CA VAL A 93 -1.63 -6.86 -3.40
C VAL A 93 -1.07 -5.51 -2.97
N TRP A 94 0.24 -5.28 -3.13
CA TRP A 94 0.88 -4.00 -2.84
C TRP A 94 1.63 -3.48 -4.05
N LEU A 95 1.42 -2.21 -4.39
CA LEU A 95 2.04 -1.57 -5.54
C LEU A 95 2.65 -0.22 -5.15
N ASN A 96 3.93 -0.05 -5.44
CA ASN A 96 4.64 1.20 -5.26
C ASN A 96 5.05 1.78 -6.64
N LEU A 97 4.42 2.89 -6.99
CA LEU A 97 4.66 3.69 -8.20
C LEU A 97 5.22 5.08 -7.86
N ALA A 98 5.75 5.27 -6.65
CA ALA A 98 6.28 6.57 -6.24
C ALA A 98 7.38 7.06 -7.18
N ARG A 99 7.37 8.37 -7.50
CA ARG A 99 8.37 9.06 -8.33
C ARG A 99 8.50 8.52 -9.77
N THR A 100 7.49 7.82 -10.26
CA THR A 100 7.41 7.33 -11.65
C THR A 100 6.73 8.34 -12.56
N LYS A 101 6.75 8.09 -13.88
CA LYS A 101 6.02 8.88 -14.90
C LYS A 101 4.59 8.42 -15.12
N VAL A 102 4.00 7.71 -14.16
CA VAL A 102 2.62 7.26 -14.25
C VAL A 102 1.69 8.48 -14.22
N THR A 103 0.72 8.49 -15.14
CA THR A 103 -0.31 9.52 -15.30
C THR A 103 -1.70 9.00 -14.94
N ASP A 104 -2.73 9.82 -15.12
CA ASP A 104 -4.13 9.43 -14.93
C ASP A 104 -4.53 8.23 -15.79
N ASN A 105 -3.95 8.09 -17.00
CA ASN A 105 -4.20 6.94 -17.89
C ASN A 105 -3.63 5.65 -17.31
N GLY A 106 -2.45 5.71 -16.66
CA GLY A 106 -1.88 4.57 -15.97
C GLY A 106 -2.75 4.12 -14.81
N ILE A 107 -3.31 5.06 -14.04
CA ILE A 107 -4.25 4.73 -12.95
C ILE A 107 -5.52 4.07 -13.47
N ALA A 108 -6.03 4.49 -14.64
CA ALA A 108 -7.17 3.82 -15.29
C ALA A 108 -6.89 2.32 -15.53
N SER A 109 -5.66 1.96 -15.91
CA SER A 109 -5.25 0.57 -16.11
C SER A 109 -5.19 -0.26 -14.84
N LEU A 110 -5.07 0.38 -13.65
CA LEU A 110 -5.03 -0.33 -12.36
C LEU A 110 -6.38 -0.90 -11.93
N THR A 111 -7.48 -0.47 -12.53
CA THR A 111 -8.84 -0.90 -12.11
C THR A 111 -9.09 -2.41 -12.20
N LYS A 112 -8.27 -3.13 -12.97
CA LYS A 112 -8.31 -4.59 -13.09
C LYS A 112 -7.61 -5.36 -11.96
N TYR A 113 -6.82 -4.67 -11.11
CA TYR A 113 -6.09 -5.31 -10.01
C TYR A 113 -6.94 -5.34 -8.73
N GLY A 114 -7.93 -6.24 -8.72
CA GLY A 114 -8.97 -6.29 -7.67
C GLY A 114 -8.46 -6.65 -6.27
N LEU A 115 -7.26 -7.22 -6.14
CA LEU A 115 -6.66 -7.56 -4.84
C LEU A 115 -5.75 -6.47 -4.26
N LEU A 116 -5.63 -5.33 -4.94
CA LEU A 116 -4.75 -4.25 -4.52
C LEU A 116 -5.26 -3.61 -3.22
N THR A 117 -4.46 -3.71 -2.15
CA THR A 117 -4.75 -3.15 -0.83
C THR A 117 -3.86 -1.97 -0.47
N ARG A 118 -2.65 -1.87 -1.06
CA ARG A 118 -1.75 -0.73 -0.82
C ARG A 118 -1.24 -0.15 -2.13
N LEU A 119 -1.39 1.17 -2.26
CA LEU A 119 -0.96 1.91 -3.45
C LEU A 119 -0.17 3.16 -3.05
N HIS A 120 1.05 3.25 -3.54
CA HIS A 120 1.93 4.39 -3.40
C HIS A 120 2.02 5.13 -4.72
N LEU A 121 1.68 6.43 -4.71
CA LEU A 121 1.67 7.33 -5.87
C LEU A 121 2.41 8.64 -5.59
N GLU A 122 3.27 8.64 -4.55
CA GLU A 122 3.99 9.84 -4.11
C GLU A 122 4.80 10.45 -5.25
N ASN A 123 4.69 11.76 -5.41
CA ASN A 123 5.44 12.52 -6.41
C ASN A 123 5.26 12.00 -7.85
N THR A 124 4.06 11.53 -8.19
CA THR A 124 3.64 11.28 -9.57
C THR A 124 2.89 12.49 -10.13
N VAL A 125 2.63 12.47 -11.46
CA VAL A 125 1.96 13.60 -12.14
C VAL A 125 0.44 13.45 -12.24
N ILE A 126 -0.15 12.54 -11.46
CA ILE A 126 -1.59 12.31 -11.44
C ILE A 126 -2.36 13.55 -10.96
N THR A 127 -3.60 13.67 -11.45
CA THR A 127 -4.52 14.76 -11.17
C THR A 127 -5.86 14.24 -10.66
N ASP A 128 -6.84 15.14 -10.45
CA ASP A 128 -8.19 14.79 -10.03
C ASP A 128 -8.88 13.78 -10.98
N LYS A 129 -8.46 13.71 -12.25
CA LYS A 129 -8.96 12.71 -13.20
C LYS A 129 -8.69 11.27 -12.78
N SER A 130 -7.63 11.02 -12.01
CA SER A 130 -7.34 9.69 -11.45
C SER A 130 -8.38 9.24 -10.44
N SER A 131 -9.05 10.14 -9.75
CA SER A 131 -9.91 9.83 -8.59
C SER A 131 -11.06 8.88 -8.94
N ILE A 132 -11.65 9.01 -10.12
CA ILE A 132 -12.71 8.11 -10.60
C ILE A 132 -12.22 6.67 -10.80
N HIS A 133 -10.95 6.50 -11.16
CA HIS A 133 -10.33 5.20 -11.34
C HIS A 133 -9.87 4.63 -9.99
N LEU A 134 -9.29 5.46 -9.12
CA LEU A 134 -8.92 5.08 -7.76
C LEU A 134 -10.13 4.57 -6.98
N SER A 135 -11.30 5.21 -7.12
CA SER A 135 -12.53 4.81 -6.44
C SER A 135 -13.02 3.39 -6.77
N LYS A 136 -12.56 2.80 -7.89
CA LYS A 136 -12.88 1.42 -8.29
C LYS A 136 -12.01 0.38 -7.59
N LEU A 137 -10.92 0.77 -6.94
CA LEU A 137 -10.03 -0.10 -6.18
C LEU A 137 -10.61 -0.33 -4.76
N SER A 138 -11.75 -0.98 -4.68
CA SER A 138 -12.58 -1.13 -3.47
C SER A 138 -11.90 -1.87 -2.32
N ASN A 139 -10.77 -2.56 -2.57
CA ASN A 139 -9.99 -3.25 -1.56
C ASN A 139 -8.81 -2.41 -1.01
N LEU A 140 -8.65 -1.15 -1.47
CA LEU A 140 -7.58 -0.30 -0.94
C LEU A 140 -7.79 0.00 0.55
N GLU A 141 -6.74 -0.29 1.32
CA GLU A 141 -6.60 0.01 2.75
C GLU A 141 -5.59 1.14 3.00
N TYR A 142 -4.64 1.30 2.08
CA TYR A 142 -3.58 2.30 2.15
C TYR A 142 -3.43 3.00 0.80
N LEU A 143 -3.52 4.34 0.80
CA LEU A 143 -3.31 5.18 -0.38
C LEU A 143 -2.43 6.38 -0.03
N ASN A 144 -1.29 6.51 -0.71
CA ASN A 144 -0.41 7.65 -0.55
C ASN A 144 -0.37 8.49 -1.82
N LEU A 145 -0.89 9.73 -1.70
CA LEU A 145 -0.99 10.74 -2.76
C LEU A 145 -0.07 11.94 -2.50
N TYR A 146 0.93 11.80 -1.60
CA TYR A 146 1.88 12.86 -1.27
C TYR A 146 2.50 13.49 -2.53
N GLY A 147 2.50 14.82 -2.62
CA GLY A 147 3.15 15.56 -3.70
C GLY A 147 2.51 15.37 -5.08
N THR A 148 1.25 14.89 -5.16
CA THR A 148 0.47 14.78 -6.40
C THR A 148 -0.36 16.05 -6.65
N ARG A 149 -1.03 16.13 -7.81
CA ARG A 149 -1.86 17.28 -8.18
C ARG A 149 -3.34 17.10 -7.85
N ILE A 150 -3.64 16.23 -6.88
CA ILE A 150 -5.00 15.98 -6.37
C ILE A 150 -5.47 17.20 -5.59
N SER A 151 -6.74 17.58 -5.77
CA SER A 151 -7.42 18.67 -5.08
C SER A 151 -8.73 18.21 -4.42
N ASP A 152 -9.50 19.14 -3.88
CA ASP A 152 -10.81 18.87 -3.27
C ASP A 152 -11.82 18.27 -4.28
N GLU A 153 -11.62 18.46 -5.58
CA GLU A 153 -12.45 17.86 -6.63
C GLU A 153 -12.41 16.32 -6.63
N SER A 154 -11.32 15.73 -6.11
CA SER A 154 -11.18 14.27 -5.98
C SER A 154 -11.96 13.66 -4.83
N LEU A 155 -12.30 14.44 -3.79
CA LEU A 155 -12.80 13.94 -2.53
C LEU A 155 -14.09 13.12 -2.65
N PRO A 156 -15.09 13.50 -3.50
CA PRO A 156 -16.31 12.72 -3.68
C PRO A 156 -16.06 11.29 -4.22
N ASN A 157 -14.95 11.10 -4.97
CA ASN A 157 -14.56 9.78 -5.45
C ASN A 157 -13.76 9.01 -4.38
N LEU A 158 -12.83 9.67 -3.67
CA LEU A 158 -12.04 9.05 -2.61
C LEU A 158 -12.92 8.55 -1.45
N GLN A 159 -14.03 9.23 -1.15
CA GLN A 159 -15.02 8.80 -0.15
C GLN A 159 -15.59 7.39 -0.39
N LYS A 160 -15.55 6.90 -1.64
CA LYS A 160 -16.06 5.58 -2.03
C LYS A 160 -15.13 4.42 -1.62
N LEU A 161 -13.91 4.72 -1.18
CA LEU A 161 -12.93 3.73 -0.75
C LEU A 161 -13.22 3.24 0.69
N GLY A 162 -14.31 2.52 0.87
CA GLY A 162 -14.84 2.14 2.19
C GLY A 162 -13.93 1.28 3.08
N LYS A 163 -12.83 0.70 2.54
CA LYS A 163 -11.84 -0.06 3.30
C LYS A 163 -10.57 0.74 3.62
N LEU A 164 -10.53 2.01 3.23
CA LEU A 164 -9.33 2.81 3.37
C LEU A 164 -9.06 3.15 4.84
N ASN A 165 -7.90 2.70 5.34
CA ASN A 165 -7.44 2.92 6.70
C ASN A 165 -6.42 4.06 6.80
N LYS A 166 -5.63 4.27 5.73
CA LYS A 166 -4.58 5.30 5.71
C LYS A 166 -4.60 6.07 4.40
N LEU A 167 -4.73 7.39 4.48
CA LEU A 167 -4.71 8.30 3.34
C LEU A 167 -3.72 9.44 3.60
N PHE A 168 -2.75 9.61 2.69
CA PHE A 168 -1.74 10.67 2.78
C PHE A 168 -1.99 11.70 1.69
N LEU A 169 -2.24 12.95 2.10
CA LEU A 169 -2.60 14.09 1.24
C LEU A 169 -1.61 15.26 1.38
N TRP A 170 -0.43 15.04 1.96
CA TRP A 170 0.56 16.09 2.14
C TRP A 170 1.09 16.58 0.80
N GLN A 171 1.35 17.90 0.70
CA GLN A 171 1.82 18.55 -0.52
C GLN A 171 0.92 18.30 -1.75
N THR A 172 -0.37 18.05 -1.55
CA THR A 172 -1.41 18.08 -2.59
C THR A 172 -2.08 19.45 -2.61
N LYS A 173 -3.09 19.61 -3.49
CA LYS A 173 -3.95 20.80 -3.52
C LYS A 173 -5.22 20.64 -2.66
N VAL A 174 -5.33 19.56 -1.88
CA VAL A 174 -6.45 19.34 -0.96
C VAL A 174 -6.36 20.32 0.18
N THR A 175 -7.46 21.06 0.40
CA THR A 175 -7.55 22.04 1.48
C THR A 175 -7.70 21.34 2.86
N PRO A 176 -7.39 22.04 3.98
CA PRO A 176 -7.63 21.51 5.33
C PRO A 176 -9.11 21.17 5.55
N GLN A 177 -10.02 22.01 5.06
CA GLN A 177 -11.47 21.81 5.13
C GLN A 177 -11.88 20.59 4.32
N GLY A 178 -11.32 20.39 3.13
CA GLY A 178 -11.53 19.21 2.31
C GLY A 178 -11.09 17.95 3.04
N ALA A 179 -9.86 17.91 3.55
CA ALA A 179 -9.34 16.77 4.30
C ALA A 179 -10.18 16.46 5.56
N GLU A 180 -10.63 17.49 6.29
CA GLU A 180 -11.50 17.33 7.45
C GLU A 180 -12.85 16.71 7.06
N SER A 181 -13.41 17.09 5.91
CA SER A 181 -14.67 16.55 5.41
C SER A 181 -14.63 15.04 5.14
N LEU A 182 -13.43 14.47 4.88
CA LEU A 182 -13.25 13.03 4.67
C LEU A 182 -13.38 12.22 5.96
N LYS A 183 -13.08 12.79 7.13
CA LYS A 183 -13.07 12.04 8.40
C LYS A 183 -14.40 11.36 8.72
N LYS A 184 -15.53 11.95 8.32
CA LYS A 184 -16.85 11.37 8.54
C LYS A 184 -17.11 10.07 7.74
N TYR A 185 -16.33 9.83 6.66
CA TYR A 185 -16.46 8.65 5.82
C TYR A 185 -15.50 7.52 6.21
N PHE A 186 -14.48 7.85 6.99
CA PHE A 186 -13.39 6.94 7.36
C PHE A 186 -13.25 6.90 8.87
N VAL A 187 -14.19 6.24 9.55
CA VAL A 187 -14.41 6.33 11.02
C VAL A 187 -13.19 5.91 11.84
N ASP A 188 -12.40 4.90 11.39
CA ASP A 188 -11.20 4.41 12.09
C ASP A 188 -9.91 4.69 11.31
N SER A 189 -9.96 5.57 10.30
CA SER A 189 -8.85 5.77 9.40
C SER A 189 -7.99 6.99 9.78
N GLN A 190 -6.71 6.89 9.45
CA GLN A 190 -5.74 7.95 9.65
C GLN A 190 -5.60 8.75 8.34
N ILE A 191 -6.13 9.98 8.33
CA ILE A 191 -5.95 10.93 7.23
C ILE A 191 -4.81 11.86 7.60
N TYR A 192 -3.74 11.80 6.83
CA TYR A 192 -2.55 12.63 7.04
C TYR A 192 -2.56 13.80 6.04
N ASN A 193 -2.86 15.01 6.55
CA ASN A 193 -2.65 16.26 5.84
C ASN A 193 -1.79 17.18 6.74
N ALA A 194 -0.79 17.86 6.17
CA ALA A 194 0.17 18.68 6.91
C ALA A 194 -0.46 19.75 7.81
N LEU A 195 -1.65 20.25 7.45
CA LEU A 195 -2.36 21.29 8.18
C LEU A 195 -3.21 20.76 9.35
N ILE A 196 -3.45 19.46 9.43
CA ILE A 196 -4.15 18.81 10.56
C ILE A 196 -3.18 18.47 11.69
N ALA A 197 -1.90 18.26 11.38
CA ALA A 197 -0.87 17.93 12.36
C ALA A 197 -0.51 19.09 13.32
N GLN A 198 -0.93 20.33 13.04
CA GLN A 198 -0.65 21.50 13.88
C GLN A 198 -1.68 21.76 14.99
N LYS A 199 -2.68 20.90 15.18
CA LYS A 199 -3.66 20.98 16.30
C LYS A 199 -3.47 19.81 17.29
N LYS A 200 -2.28 19.69 17.84
CA LYS A 200 -2.02 18.97 19.11
C LYS A 200 -1.13 19.89 19.95
N ASP A 201 -1.74 20.91 20.51
CA ASP A 201 -1.33 21.58 21.72
C ASP A 201 -2.42 21.38 22.78
#